data_31861d20d604219b9017d957a24cb0a7
#
_entry.id   31861d20d604219b9017d957a24cb0a7
#
_cell.length_a   1.000
_cell.length_b   1.000
_cell.length_c   1.000
_cell.angle_alpha   90.00
_cell.angle_beta   90.00
_cell.angle_gamma   90.00
#
_symmetry.space_group_name_H-M   'P 1'
#
loop_
_entity.id
_entity.type
_entity.pdbx_description
1 polymer ?
#
loop_
_entity_poly.entity_id
_entity_poly.type
_entity_poly.pdbx_seq_one_letter_code
_entity_poly.pdbx_strand_id
1 'polypeptide(L)'
;TVGAGVQDVFLSQSDALKPVCESPEHCFARLDLGAKADVNQIHFATGGGATNAAVTFARQGHQALFMGIIGKDPAGQAVLDDLDKEGVGTQLVKYSLKYSTGYSVLLLAPNGERTILTYRGASTHYHPADFDISEQKADWLYVSTLSGNMDVLNKLFRQARDQGIKICFNPGKKELAQKDKLIGLLQDVEILTVNREEMQLLVSGDDLESLARNALNLVPVVLVTDGVNGSIASDGRTIVRAGMYDDRPSIDRTGAGDAFASGFLSAWAEDSNLKNAIIFASANASSVVMNIGAKTGILQKGMPLHAMPIH
;
A
#
# COMPACT_ATOMS: atom_id res chain seq x y z
N THR A 1 -3.87 10.25 5.27
CA THR A 1 -3.87 8.80 5.00
C THR A 1 -4.49 8.03 6.15
N VAL A 2 -5.24 6.98 5.86
CA VAL A 2 -5.91 6.17 6.88
C VAL A 2 -5.62 4.69 6.67
N GLY A 3 -5.21 3.97 7.74
CA GLY A 3 -4.95 2.53 7.69
C GLY A 3 -3.91 2.05 8.69
N ALA A 4 -3.15 1.02 8.32
CA ALA A 4 -2.18 0.39 9.20
C ALA A 4 -0.84 1.11 9.22
N GLY A 5 -0.21 1.10 10.40
CA GLY A 5 1.21 1.31 10.62
C GLY A 5 1.78 0.08 11.33
N VAL A 6 2.85 -0.48 10.81
CA VAL A 6 3.44 -1.74 11.29
C VAL A 6 4.96 -1.64 11.36
N GLN A 7 5.57 -2.48 12.18
CA GLN A 7 7.00 -2.71 12.17
C GLN A 7 7.32 -3.96 11.35
N ASP A 8 8.30 -3.87 10.47
CA ASP A 8 8.80 -4.98 9.69
C ASP A 8 10.23 -5.31 10.10
N VAL A 9 10.54 -6.60 10.25
CA VAL A 9 11.87 -7.10 10.54
C VAL A 9 12.27 -8.12 9.47
N PHE A 10 13.33 -7.82 8.76
CA PHE A 10 13.86 -8.69 7.72
C PHE A 10 15.02 -9.49 8.29
N LEU A 11 14.91 -10.81 8.20
CA LEU A 11 15.96 -11.76 8.58
C LEU A 11 16.52 -12.42 7.32
N SER A 12 17.83 -12.34 7.14
CA SER A 12 18.50 -12.88 5.96
C SER A 12 19.86 -13.49 6.30
N GLN A 13 20.49 -14.10 5.32
CA GLN A 13 21.80 -14.74 5.46
C GLN A 13 21.82 -15.78 6.57
N SER A 14 20.86 -16.70 6.56
CA SER A 14 20.78 -17.86 7.46
C SER A 14 20.77 -19.14 6.63
N ASP A 15 21.52 -20.15 7.07
CA ASP A 15 21.50 -21.49 6.45
C ASP A 15 20.14 -22.15 6.60
N ALA A 16 19.42 -21.83 7.68
CA ALA A 16 18.05 -22.33 7.91
C ALA A 16 17.02 -21.79 6.91
N LEU A 17 17.36 -20.73 6.19
CA LEU A 17 16.49 -20.13 5.16
C LEU A 17 16.84 -20.59 3.74
N LYS A 18 17.79 -21.53 3.58
CA LYS A 18 18.09 -22.13 2.28
C LYS A 18 16.88 -22.90 1.77
N PRO A 19 16.41 -22.61 0.54
CA PRO A 19 15.25 -23.30 0.01
C PRO A 19 15.53 -24.79 -0.24
N VAL A 20 14.60 -25.63 0.16
CA VAL A 20 14.54 -27.05 -0.20
C VAL A 20 13.39 -27.20 -1.18
N CYS A 21 13.67 -27.55 -2.44
CA CYS A 21 12.66 -27.60 -3.49
C CYS A 21 12.32 -29.04 -3.84
N GLU A 22 11.03 -29.36 -3.86
CA GLU A 22 10.48 -30.64 -4.39
C GLU A 22 10.22 -30.50 -5.91
N SER A 23 9.95 -29.29 -6.38
CA SER A 23 9.87 -28.93 -7.80
C SER A 23 10.31 -27.47 -7.96
N PRO A 24 10.54 -26.97 -9.20
CA PRO A 24 10.86 -25.55 -9.43
C PRO A 24 9.84 -24.57 -8.86
N GLU A 25 8.59 -25.00 -8.71
CA GLU A 25 7.46 -24.20 -8.24
C GLU A 25 7.13 -24.41 -6.75
N HIS A 26 7.72 -25.46 -6.13
CA HIS A 26 7.44 -25.85 -4.74
C HIS A 26 8.72 -25.90 -3.92
N CYS A 27 9.07 -24.78 -3.32
CA CYS A 27 10.23 -24.65 -2.44
C CYS A 27 9.80 -24.27 -1.02
N PHE A 28 10.52 -24.77 -0.04
CA PHE A 28 10.25 -24.55 1.39
C PHE A 28 11.51 -24.04 2.10
N ALA A 29 11.35 -23.19 3.11
CA ALA A 29 12.32 -23.04 4.18
C ALA A 29 11.89 -23.99 5.31
N ARG A 30 12.75 -24.89 5.74
CA ARG A 30 12.47 -25.88 6.79
C ARG A 30 13.19 -25.48 8.07
N LEU A 31 12.41 -25.24 9.12
CA LEU A 31 12.91 -24.93 10.46
C LEU A 31 12.61 -26.09 11.41
N ASP A 32 13.64 -26.66 12.01
CA ASP A 32 13.47 -27.74 12.99
C ASP A 32 12.99 -27.17 14.31
N LEU A 33 11.95 -27.79 14.89
CA LEU A 33 11.44 -27.41 16.20
C LEU A 33 12.50 -27.68 17.29
N GLY A 34 12.74 -26.70 18.14
CA GLY A 34 13.74 -26.78 19.21
C GLY A 34 15.17 -26.44 18.79
N ALA A 35 15.43 -26.25 17.50
CA ALA A 35 16.73 -25.81 17.02
C ALA A 35 16.97 -24.30 17.28
N LYS A 36 18.25 -23.93 17.38
CA LYS A 36 18.72 -22.55 17.25
C LYS A 36 19.26 -22.38 15.84
N ALA A 37 18.77 -21.37 15.11
CA ALA A 37 19.31 -20.98 13.82
C ALA A 37 19.91 -19.59 13.92
N ASP A 38 21.15 -19.46 13.47
CA ASP A 38 21.81 -18.16 13.40
C ASP A 38 21.33 -17.38 12.19
N VAL A 39 21.14 -16.08 12.39
CA VAL A 39 20.82 -15.09 11.37
C VAL A 39 21.92 -14.06 11.34
N ASN A 40 22.60 -13.91 10.20
CA ASN A 40 23.77 -13.04 10.10
C ASN A 40 23.43 -11.60 9.72
N GLN A 41 22.20 -11.38 9.22
CA GLN A 41 21.75 -10.03 8.87
C GLN A 41 20.30 -9.79 9.34
N ILE A 42 20.12 -8.68 10.03
CA ILE A 42 18.82 -8.17 10.45
C ILE A 42 18.65 -6.74 9.94
N HIS A 43 17.46 -6.44 9.38
CA HIS A 43 17.10 -5.08 9.00
C HIS A 43 15.73 -4.75 9.58
N PHE A 44 15.62 -3.59 10.25
CA PHE A 44 14.38 -3.07 10.79
C PHE A 44 13.85 -1.98 9.85
N ALA A 45 12.57 -2.07 9.52
CA ALA A 45 11.86 -1.05 8.76
C ALA A 45 10.46 -0.85 9.35
N THR A 46 9.77 0.14 8.87
CA THR A 46 8.35 0.31 9.16
C THR A 46 7.55 0.24 7.87
N GLY A 47 6.31 -0.23 7.98
CA GLY A 47 5.42 -0.45 6.86
C GLY A 47 3.97 -0.15 7.20
N GLY A 48 3.07 -0.69 6.39
CA GLY A 48 1.64 -0.47 6.44
C GLY A 48 1.18 0.51 5.36
N GLY A 49 0.16 0.13 4.59
CA GLY A 49 -0.23 0.84 3.37
C GLY A 49 -0.47 2.34 3.58
N ALA A 50 -1.05 2.73 4.72
CA ALA A 50 -1.31 4.14 5.00
C ALA A 50 -0.03 4.93 5.34
N THR A 51 0.92 4.33 6.08
CA THR A 51 2.20 5.01 6.41
C THR A 51 3.11 5.06 5.18
N ASN A 52 3.11 4.03 4.33
CA ASN A 52 3.85 4.03 3.08
C ASN A 52 3.37 5.14 2.14
N ALA A 53 2.04 5.27 2.02
CA ALA A 53 1.43 6.36 1.24
C ALA A 53 1.73 7.74 1.83
N ALA A 54 1.66 7.89 3.16
CA ALA A 54 1.96 9.16 3.83
C ALA A 54 3.39 9.65 3.53
N VAL A 55 4.36 8.73 3.56
CA VAL A 55 5.76 9.05 3.21
C VAL A 55 5.89 9.46 1.74
N THR A 56 5.18 8.79 0.81
CA THR A 56 5.15 9.23 -0.59
C THR A 56 4.66 10.67 -0.69
N PHE A 57 3.53 11.01 -0.06
CA PHE A 57 2.97 12.35 -0.12
C PHE A 57 3.91 13.40 0.49
N ALA A 58 4.49 13.12 1.65
CA ALA A 58 5.44 14.02 2.29
C ALA A 58 6.69 14.28 1.42
N ARG A 59 7.29 13.21 0.86
CA ARG A 59 8.45 13.31 -0.04
C ARG A 59 8.16 14.05 -1.35
N GLN A 60 6.90 14.07 -1.78
CA GLN A 60 6.44 14.84 -2.93
C GLN A 60 6.03 16.28 -2.57
N GLY A 61 6.18 16.68 -1.30
CA GLY A 61 5.94 18.05 -0.84
C GLY A 61 4.49 18.35 -0.46
N HIS A 62 3.64 17.34 -0.34
CA HIS A 62 2.28 17.50 0.20
C HIS A 62 2.31 17.49 1.73
N GLN A 63 1.37 18.19 2.36
CA GLN A 63 1.13 18.07 3.79
C GLN A 63 0.42 16.74 4.07
N ALA A 64 1.13 15.78 4.65
CA ALA A 64 0.62 14.45 4.92
C ALA A 64 0.32 14.25 6.41
N LEU A 65 -0.86 13.70 6.72
CA LEU A 65 -1.25 13.27 8.06
C LEU A 65 -1.53 11.77 8.04
N PHE A 66 -1.09 11.07 9.07
CA PHE A 66 -1.40 9.66 9.27
C PHE A 66 -2.46 9.48 10.36
N MET A 67 -3.51 8.74 10.06
CA MET A 67 -4.55 8.29 10.98
C MET A 67 -4.56 6.76 11.03
N GLY A 68 -4.35 6.21 12.21
CA GLY A 68 -4.33 4.77 12.43
C GLY A 68 -4.28 4.44 13.91
N ILE A 69 -4.27 3.14 14.22
CA ILE A 69 -4.18 2.66 15.59
C ILE A 69 -2.90 1.85 15.73
N ILE A 70 -2.06 2.21 16.69
CA ILE A 70 -0.84 1.50 17.07
C ILE A 70 -0.90 1.08 18.55
N GLY A 71 -0.06 0.13 18.93
CA GLY A 71 0.15 -0.22 20.33
C GLY A 71 1.01 0.82 21.05
N LYS A 72 0.96 0.81 22.37
CA LYS A 72 1.86 1.62 23.21
C LYS A 72 3.13 0.80 23.51
N ASP A 73 3.92 0.54 22.48
CA ASP A 73 5.06 -0.37 22.48
C ASP A 73 6.21 0.13 21.59
N PRO A 74 7.40 -0.51 21.64
CA PRO A 74 8.56 -0.07 20.85
C PRO A 74 8.30 -0.07 19.33
N ALA A 75 7.48 -1.00 18.81
CA ALA A 75 7.14 -1.05 17.39
C ALA A 75 6.27 0.16 16.97
N GLY A 76 5.31 0.56 17.83
CA GLY A 76 4.54 1.78 17.62
C GLY A 76 5.39 3.03 17.65
N GLN A 77 6.34 3.09 18.60
CA GLN A 77 7.29 4.21 18.65
C GLN A 77 8.17 4.29 17.40
N ALA A 78 8.65 3.14 16.90
CA ALA A 78 9.43 3.10 15.67
C ALA A 78 8.63 3.60 14.44
N VAL A 79 7.33 3.31 14.38
CA VAL A 79 6.44 3.84 13.32
C VAL A 79 6.33 5.37 13.45
N LEU A 80 6.17 5.91 14.64
CA LEU A 80 6.05 7.36 14.85
C LEU A 80 7.36 8.09 14.54
N ASP A 81 8.48 7.56 15.01
CA ASP A 81 9.81 8.14 14.77
C ASP A 81 10.15 8.19 13.29
N ASP A 82 9.76 7.15 12.53
CA ASP A 82 9.95 7.10 11.10
C ASP A 82 9.08 8.13 10.36
N LEU A 83 7.82 8.25 10.75
CA LEU A 83 6.91 9.25 10.18
C LEU A 83 7.34 10.69 10.50
N ASP A 84 7.84 10.93 11.71
CA ASP A 84 8.35 12.25 12.12
C ASP A 84 9.57 12.67 11.29
N LYS A 85 10.53 11.74 11.05
CA LYS A 85 11.68 11.96 10.15
C LYS A 85 11.27 12.33 8.72
N GLU A 86 10.14 11.80 8.26
CA GLU A 86 9.61 12.07 6.92
C GLU A 86 8.68 13.30 6.89
N GLY A 87 8.48 13.98 8.02
CA GLY A 87 7.62 15.16 8.11
C GLY A 87 6.12 14.86 8.02
N VAL A 88 5.71 13.64 8.33
CA VAL A 88 4.30 13.24 8.35
C VAL A 88 3.69 13.55 9.72
N GLY A 89 2.57 14.28 9.75
CA GLY A 89 1.85 14.57 10.97
C GLY A 89 1.19 13.33 11.58
N THR A 90 1.36 13.13 12.88
CA THR A 90 0.89 11.94 13.63
C THR A 90 -0.16 12.26 14.70
N GLN A 91 -0.66 13.49 14.75
CA GLN A 91 -1.64 13.94 15.75
C GLN A 91 -2.98 13.20 15.70
N LEU A 92 -3.28 12.47 14.64
CA LEU A 92 -4.50 11.67 14.47
C LEU A 92 -4.29 10.19 14.84
N VAL A 93 -3.10 9.82 15.31
CA VAL A 93 -2.81 8.45 15.74
C VAL A 93 -3.48 8.16 17.07
N LYS A 94 -4.11 6.99 17.17
CA LYS A 94 -4.69 6.46 18.41
C LYS A 94 -3.84 5.32 18.96
N TYR A 95 -3.85 5.18 20.28
CA TYR A 95 -3.12 4.11 20.95
C TYR A 95 -4.07 3.04 21.47
N SER A 96 -3.80 1.80 21.10
CA SER A 96 -4.43 0.65 21.71
C SER A 96 -3.73 0.33 23.06
N LEU A 97 -4.53 0.15 24.12
CA LEU A 97 -4.03 -0.34 25.41
C LEU A 97 -4.11 -1.88 25.50
N LYS A 98 -4.80 -2.51 24.55
CA LYS A 98 -5.07 -3.95 24.56
C LYS A 98 -4.23 -4.73 23.55
N TYR A 99 -3.95 -4.12 22.40
CA TYR A 99 -3.28 -4.77 21.30
C TYR A 99 -1.97 -4.06 20.98
N SER A 100 -0.93 -4.84 20.77
CA SER A 100 0.36 -4.32 20.31
C SER A 100 0.27 -3.84 18.85
N THR A 101 1.23 -3.03 18.45
CA THR A 101 1.41 -2.61 17.05
C THR A 101 1.54 -3.80 16.13
N GLY A 102 1.04 -3.69 14.90
CA GLY A 102 1.26 -4.69 13.86
C GLY A 102 2.75 -4.95 13.65
N TYR A 103 3.11 -6.22 13.45
CA TYR A 103 4.50 -6.64 13.35
C TYR A 103 4.66 -7.72 12.29
N SER A 104 5.62 -7.59 11.39
CA SER A 104 5.94 -8.61 10.39
C SER A 104 7.38 -9.09 10.56
N VAL A 105 7.59 -10.40 10.48
CA VAL A 105 8.92 -11.00 10.34
C VAL A 105 9.03 -11.55 8.93
N LEU A 106 9.94 -10.99 8.15
CA LEU A 106 10.18 -11.38 6.77
C LEU A 106 11.44 -12.25 6.71
N LEU A 107 11.26 -13.51 6.37
CA LEU A 107 12.33 -14.48 6.20
C LEU A 107 12.76 -14.44 4.73
N LEU A 108 13.96 -13.92 4.47
CA LEU A 108 14.49 -13.76 3.10
C LEU A 108 15.39 -14.95 2.78
N ALA A 109 14.99 -15.71 1.77
CA ALA A 109 15.78 -16.81 1.24
C ALA A 109 16.88 -16.28 0.29
N PRO A 110 18.02 -17.00 0.14
CA PRO A 110 19.13 -16.57 -0.74
C PRO A 110 18.75 -16.42 -2.22
N ASN A 111 17.67 -17.06 -2.66
CA ASN A 111 17.16 -16.99 -4.04
C ASN A 111 16.21 -15.80 -4.28
N GLY A 112 16.02 -14.91 -3.28
CA GLY A 112 15.13 -13.74 -3.36
C GLY A 112 13.67 -14.02 -2.99
N GLU A 113 13.30 -15.29 -2.74
CA GLU A 113 11.98 -15.64 -2.21
C GLU A 113 11.86 -15.26 -0.74
N ARG A 114 10.63 -15.06 -0.28
CA ARG A 114 10.38 -14.69 1.11
C ARG A 114 9.12 -15.31 1.68
N THR A 115 9.17 -15.55 2.97
CA THR A 115 7.99 -15.89 3.79
C THR A 115 7.74 -14.77 4.80
N ILE A 116 6.50 -14.34 4.96
CA ILE A 116 6.11 -13.27 5.86
C ILE A 116 5.23 -13.83 6.98
N LEU A 117 5.71 -13.72 8.21
CA LEU A 117 4.94 -14.01 9.40
C LEU A 117 4.38 -12.70 9.94
N THR A 118 3.06 -12.51 9.85
CA THR A 118 2.41 -11.24 10.19
C THR A 118 1.53 -11.36 11.42
N TYR A 119 1.83 -10.54 12.43
CA TYR A 119 0.93 -10.19 13.51
C TYR A 119 0.29 -8.85 13.20
N ARG A 120 -1.01 -8.81 13.01
CA ARG A 120 -1.71 -7.59 12.59
C ARG A 120 -2.02 -6.64 13.77
N GLY A 121 -2.11 -7.15 14.98
CA GLY A 121 -2.25 -6.36 16.21
C GLY A 121 -3.37 -5.33 16.17
N ALA A 122 -3.06 -4.14 16.65
CA ALA A 122 -4.00 -3.01 16.73
C ALA A 122 -4.63 -2.65 15.38
N SER A 123 -3.94 -2.91 14.26
CA SER A 123 -4.42 -2.58 12.91
C SER A 123 -5.58 -3.46 12.38
N THR A 124 -6.10 -4.36 13.20
CA THR A 124 -7.33 -5.12 12.88
C THR A 124 -8.49 -4.84 13.85
N HIS A 125 -8.26 -3.99 14.84
CA HIS A 125 -9.22 -3.71 15.91
C HIS A 125 -9.67 -2.25 15.85
N TYR A 126 -10.19 -1.87 14.69
CA TYR A 126 -10.70 -0.53 14.43
C TYR A 126 -12.14 -0.39 14.93
N HIS A 127 -12.42 0.73 15.58
CA HIS A 127 -13.78 1.10 15.96
C HIS A 127 -14.15 2.45 15.34
N PRO A 128 -15.37 2.66 14.85
CA PRO A 128 -15.77 3.93 14.22
C PRO A 128 -15.53 5.19 15.07
N ALA A 129 -15.54 5.05 16.41
CA ALA A 129 -15.26 6.17 17.32
C ALA A 129 -13.79 6.65 17.28
N ASP A 130 -12.87 5.77 16.83
CA ASP A 130 -11.43 6.10 16.77
C ASP A 130 -11.08 6.93 15.52
N PHE A 131 -11.97 6.97 14.54
CA PHE A 131 -11.74 7.61 13.24
C PHE A 131 -12.69 8.79 13.06
N ASP A 132 -12.16 9.99 13.10
CA ASP A 132 -12.92 11.22 12.91
C ASP A 132 -12.11 12.25 12.14
N ILE A 133 -12.64 12.65 10.98
CA ILE A 133 -12.04 13.67 10.11
C ILE A 133 -12.94 14.91 9.99
N SER A 134 -13.99 15.02 10.80
CA SER A 134 -14.99 16.11 10.69
C SER A 134 -14.40 17.52 10.87
N GLU A 135 -13.28 17.65 11.60
CA GLU A 135 -12.58 18.92 11.81
C GLU A 135 -11.31 19.06 10.96
N GLN A 136 -11.03 18.09 10.10
CA GLN A 136 -9.81 18.11 9.29
C GLN A 136 -10.07 18.85 7.97
N LYS A 137 -9.14 19.73 7.61
CA LYS A 137 -9.11 20.35 6.27
C LYS A 137 -8.12 19.58 5.41
N ALA A 138 -8.62 18.94 4.36
CA ALA A 138 -7.81 18.19 3.42
C ALA A 138 -8.42 18.24 2.01
N ASP A 139 -7.59 18.14 1.00
CA ASP A 139 -8.04 18.00 -0.39
C ASP A 139 -8.36 16.52 -0.71
N TRP A 140 -7.59 15.61 -0.12
CA TRP A 140 -7.66 14.18 -0.38
C TRP A 140 -7.63 13.34 0.90
N LEU A 141 -8.41 12.27 0.89
CA LEU A 141 -8.36 11.17 1.85
C LEU A 141 -7.87 9.90 1.13
N TYR A 142 -6.63 9.49 1.41
CA TYR A 142 -6.14 8.20 0.96
C TYR A 142 -6.48 7.14 2.02
N VAL A 143 -7.22 6.11 1.63
CA VAL A 143 -7.59 5.02 2.52
C VAL A 143 -7.00 3.72 2.00
N SER A 144 -6.16 3.07 2.80
CA SER A 144 -5.74 1.69 2.56
C SER A 144 -6.69 0.73 3.27
N THR A 145 -6.42 -0.58 3.19
CA THR A 145 -7.27 -1.58 3.86
C THR A 145 -7.48 -1.27 5.35
N LEU A 146 -8.72 -1.36 5.81
CA LEU A 146 -9.13 -1.28 7.21
C LEU A 146 -9.56 -2.64 7.76
N SER A 147 -8.95 -3.70 7.25
CA SER A 147 -9.24 -5.09 7.66
C SER A 147 -10.69 -5.53 7.49
N GLY A 148 -11.39 -4.96 6.52
CA GLY A 148 -12.78 -5.26 6.21
C GLY A 148 -13.80 -4.56 7.12
N ASN A 149 -13.40 -3.52 7.86
CA ASN A 149 -14.30 -2.78 8.74
C ASN A 149 -15.13 -1.75 7.95
N MET A 150 -16.28 -2.21 7.45
CA MET A 150 -17.17 -1.39 6.62
C MET A 150 -17.81 -0.24 7.38
N ASP A 151 -17.98 -0.32 8.70
CA ASP A 151 -18.56 0.75 9.50
C ASP A 151 -17.60 1.95 9.60
N VAL A 152 -16.29 1.69 9.76
CA VAL A 152 -15.27 2.72 9.71
C VAL A 152 -15.18 3.35 8.33
N LEU A 153 -15.16 2.55 7.27
CA LEU A 153 -15.15 3.04 5.89
C LEU A 153 -16.39 3.94 5.62
N ASN A 154 -17.57 3.47 5.96
CA ASN A 154 -18.81 4.23 5.76
C ASN A 154 -18.79 5.59 6.51
N LYS A 155 -18.29 5.59 7.75
CA LYS A 155 -18.13 6.83 8.52
C LYS A 155 -17.18 7.80 7.82
N LEU A 156 -15.98 7.34 7.47
CA LEU A 156 -14.95 8.16 6.84
C LEU A 156 -15.39 8.70 5.48
N PHE A 157 -16.00 7.86 4.65
CA PHE A 157 -16.43 8.28 3.30
C PHE A 157 -17.56 9.29 3.38
N ARG A 158 -18.51 9.10 4.29
CA ARG A 158 -19.55 10.09 4.54
C ARG A 158 -18.97 11.42 5.01
N GLN A 159 -18.06 11.42 5.99
CA GLN A 159 -17.42 12.65 6.48
C GLN A 159 -16.61 13.34 5.37
N ALA A 160 -15.90 12.58 4.54
CA ALA A 160 -15.15 13.11 3.41
C ALA A 160 -16.11 13.78 2.39
N ARG A 161 -17.17 13.10 2.00
CA ARG A 161 -18.20 13.65 1.09
C ARG A 161 -18.82 14.93 1.66
N ASP A 162 -19.21 14.92 2.93
CA ASP A 162 -19.86 16.07 3.57
C ASP A 162 -18.95 17.32 3.63
N GLN A 163 -17.63 17.12 3.55
CA GLN A 163 -16.62 18.18 3.55
C GLN A 163 -16.03 18.46 2.14
N GLY A 164 -16.45 17.74 1.11
CA GLY A 164 -15.92 17.87 -0.24
C GLY A 164 -14.47 17.35 -0.39
N ILE A 165 -14.03 16.47 0.52
CA ILE A 165 -12.72 15.81 0.45
C ILE A 165 -12.80 14.64 -0.54
N LYS A 166 -11.92 14.61 -1.54
CA LYS A 166 -11.84 13.52 -2.52
C LYS A 166 -11.23 12.27 -1.91
N ILE A 167 -11.70 11.10 -2.32
CA ILE A 167 -11.25 9.83 -1.77
C ILE A 167 -10.46 9.04 -2.82
N CYS A 168 -9.25 8.62 -2.45
CA CYS A 168 -8.50 7.58 -3.13
C CYS A 168 -8.50 6.33 -2.26
N PHE A 169 -8.99 5.21 -2.80
CA PHE A 169 -9.18 3.99 -2.01
C PHE A 169 -8.39 2.82 -2.60
N ASN A 170 -7.63 2.17 -1.72
CA ASN A 170 -6.92 0.92 -1.98
C ASN A 170 -7.44 -0.17 -1.03
N PRO A 171 -8.55 -0.86 -1.39
CA PRO A 171 -9.14 -1.91 -0.56
C PRO A 171 -8.23 -3.13 -0.46
N GLY A 172 -8.35 -3.88 0.63
CA GLY A 172 -7.73 -5.19 0.75
C GLY A 172 -8.72 -6.33 0.55
N LYS A 173 -8.22 -7.57 0.63
CA LYS A 173 -9.03 -8.79 0.40
C LYS A 173 -10.27 -8.88 1.28
N LYS A 174 -10.23 -8.35 2.52
CA LYS A 174 -11.38 -8.40 3.44
C LYS A 174 -12.50 -7.42 3.10
N GLU A 175 -12.17 -6.27 2.52
CA GLU A 175 -13.13 -5.34 1.95
C GLU A 175 -13.74 -5.93 0.69
N LEU A 176 -12.91 -6.45 -0.21
CA LEU A 176 -13.34 -7.06 -1.48
C LEU A 176 -14.23 -8.29 -1.26
N ALA A 177 -14.00 -9.05 -0.20
CA ALA A 177 -14.85 -10.17 0.18
C ALA A 177 -16.28 -9.75 0.60
N GLN A 178 -16.50 -8.46 0.88
CA GLN A 178 -17.80 -7.87 1.20
C GLN A 178 -18.35 -7.02 0.04
N LYS A 179 -18.21 -7.53 -1.17
CA LYS A 179 -18.48 -6.83 -2.45
C LYS A 179 -19.74 -5.99 -2.44
N ASP A 180 -20.87 -6.54 -2.02
CA ASP A 180 -22.16 -5.84 -2.08
C ASP A 180 -22.18 -4.57 -1.23
N LYS A 181 -21.58 -4.62 -0.04
CA LYS A 181 -21.43 -3.44 0.82
C LYS A 181 -20.42 -2.46 0.25
N LEU A 182 -19.31 -3.00 -0.30
CA LEU A 182 -18.24 -2.20 -0.85
C LEU A 182 -18.70 -1.38 -2.05
N ILE A 183 -19.45 -1.97 -2.98
CA ILE A 183 -19.99 -1.27 -4.15
C ILE A 183 -20.83 -0.06 -3.73
N GLY A 184 -21.61 -0.17 -2.67
CA GLY A 184 -22.39 0.96 -2.14
C GLY A 184 -21.54 2.13 -1.63
N LEU A 185 -20.30 1.86 -1.20
CA LEU A 185 -19.35 2.89 -0.75
C LEU A 185 -18.53 3.49 -1.90
N LEU A 186 -18.33 2.76 -3.01
CA LEU A 186 -17.53 3.22 -4.14
C LEU A 186 -18.09 4.46 -4.83
N GLN A 187 -19.37 4.76 -4.68
CA GLN A 187 -19.97 6.02 -5.19
C GLN A 187 -19.35 7.29 -4.62
N ASP A 188 -18.72 7.22 -3.44
CA ASP A 188 -18.02 8.35 -2.80
C ASP A 188 -16.52 8.39 -3.16
N VAL A 189 -16.01 7.39 -3.90
CA VAL A 189 -14.60 7.23 -4.23
C VAL A 189 -14.29 7.89 -5.57
N GLU A 190 -13.30 8.78 -5.59
CA GLU A 190 -12.79 9.42 -6.82
C GLU A 190 -11.82 8.50 -7.56
N ILE A 191 -10.89 7.85 -6.83
CA ILE A 191 -9.87 6.97 -7.41
C ILE A 191 -9.90 5.62 -6.71
N LEU A 192 -10.10 4.56 -7.49
CA LEU A 192 -9.95 3.17 -7.02
C LEU A 192 -8.64 2.57 -7.54
N THR A 193 -7.84 2.03 -6.66
CA THR A 193 -6.58 1.37 -7.02
C THR A 193 -6.51 -0.04 -6.46
N VAL A 194 -6.35 -1.03 -7.34
CA VAL A 194 -6.29 -2.45 -7.01
C VAL A 194 -5.40 -3.18 -8.01
N ASN A 195 -4.97 -4.40 -7.68
CA ASN A 195 -4.34 -5.27 -8.67
C ASN A 195 -5.39 -6.01 -9.52
N ARG A 196 -4.93 -6.71 -10.56
CA ARG A 196 -5.78 -7.45 -11.50
C ARG A 196 -6.69 -8.46 -10.81
N GLU A 197 -6.13 -9.28 -9.92
CA GLU A 197 -6.89 -10.31 -9.19
C GLU A 197 -7.97 -9.68 -8.30
N GLU A 198 -7.64 -8.58 -7.65
CA GLU A 198 -8.57 -7.82 -6.81
C GLU A 198 -9.67 -7.16 -7.65
N MET A 199 -9.35 -6.61 -8.82
CA MET A 199 -10.33 -6.02 -9.71
C MET A 199 -11.32 -7.07 -10.24
N GLN A 200 -10.85 -8.28 -10.54
CA GLN A 200 -11.70 -9.41 -10.96
C GLN A 200 -12.73 -9.84 -9.90
N LEU A 201 -12.50 -9.51 -8.62
CA LEU A 201 -13.51 -9.70 -7.57
C LEU A 201 -14.65 -8.67 -7.65
N LEU A 202 -14.38 -7.50 -8.19
CA LEU A 202 -15.35 -6.39 -8.29
C LEU A 202 -16.13 -6.42 -9.60
N VAL A 203 -15.45 -6.61 -10.71
CA VAL A 203 -16.02 -6.55 -12.05
C VAL A 203 -15.55 -7.72 -12.91
N SER A 204 -16.29 -8.04 -13.96
CA SER A 204 -15.88 -9.00 -14.99
C SER A 204 -14.88 -8.36 -15.95
N GLY A 205 -14.00 -9.17 -16.52
CA GLY A 205 -13.04 -8.79 -17.56
C GLY A 205 -11.90 -9.78 -17.68
N ASP A 206 -11.48 -10.05 -18.91
CA ASP A 206 -10.42 -11.03 -19.21
C ASP A 206 -9.04 -10.37 -19.27
N ASP A 207 -8.98 -9.09 -19.57
CA ASP A 207 -7.77 -8.29 -19.65
C ASP A 207 -7.87 -6.98 -18.84
N LEU A 208 -6.74 -6.28 -18.69
CA LEU A 208 -6.68 -5.05 -17.91
C LEU A 208 -7.60 -3.95 -18.46
N GLU A 209 -7.77 -3.87 -19.77
CA GLU A 209 -8.60 -2.83 -20.38
C GLU A 209 -10.08 -3.05 -20.10
N SER A 210 -10.57 -4.28 -20.29
CA SER A 210 -11.95 -4.65 -19.98
C SER A 210 -12.27 -4.48 -18.51
N LEU A 211 -11.34 -4.84 -17.61
CA LEU A 211 -11.46 -4.62 -16.18
C LEU A 211 -11.56 -3.12 -15.85
N ALA A 212 -10.66 -2.31 -16.40
CA ALA A 212 -10.67 -0.86 -16.17
C ALA A 212 -11.97 -0.21 -16.70
N ARG A 213 -12.40 -0.55 -17.93
CA ARG A 213 -13.65 -0.03 -18.52
C ARG A 213 -14.88 -0.37 -17.67
N ASN A 214 -14.95 -1.61 -17.19
CA ASN A 214 -16.10 -2.05 -16.38
C ASN A 214 -16.08 -1.40 -14.99
N ALA A 215 -14.91 -1.17 -14.40
CA ALA A 215 -14.77 -0.51 -13.11
C ALA A 215 -15.11 0.99 -13.14
N LEU A 216 -15.05 1.65 -14.31
CA LEU A 216 -15.50 3.05 -14.48
C LEU A 216 -17.02 3.22 -14.28
N ASN A 217 -17.79 2.14 -14.25
CA ASN A 217 -19.21 2.21 -13.80
C ASN A 217 -19.33 2.36 -12.27
N LEU A 218 -18.25 2.15 -11.52
CA LEU A 218 -18.23 2.22 -10.06
C LEU A 218 -17.56 3.50 -9.54
N VAL A 219 -16.53 3.99 -10.22
CA VAL A 219 -15.72 5.14 -9.79
C VAL A 219 -15.24 5.95 -11.00
N PRO A 220 -14.97 7.28 -10.85
CA PRO A 220 -14.50 8.15 -11.94
C PRO A 220 -13.12 7.78 -12.48
N VAL A 221 -12.18 7.38 -11.61
CA VAL A 221 -10.79 7.07 -12.00
C VAL A 221 -10.39 5.69 -11.48
N VAL A 222 -9.81 4.89 -12.36
CA VAL A 222 -9.44 3.50 -12.07
C VAL A 222 -7.96 3.28 -12.34
N LEU A 223 -7.30 2.60 -11.40
CA LEU A 223 -5.97 2.03 -11.57
C LEU A 223 -6.01 0.52 -11.37
N VAL A 224 -5.43 -0.22 -12.33
CA VAL A 224 -5.26 -1.67 -12.20
C VAL A 224 -3.80 -2.02 -12.46
N THR A 225 -3.16 -2.66 -11.48
CA THR A 225 -1.78 -3.16 -11.61
C THR A 225 -1.75 -4.66 -11.89
N ASP A 226 -0.77 -5.13 -12.65
CA ASP A 226 -0.57 -6.56 -12.99
C ASP A 226 0.91 -6.97 -12.81
N GLY A 227 1.55 -6.47 -11.78
CA GLY A 227 2.95 -6.78 -11.45
C GLY A 227 3.88 -6.52 -12.62
N VAL A 228 4.59 -7.55 -13.06
CA VAL A 228 5.55 -7.47 -14.17
C VAL A 228 4.90 -7.17 -15.54
N ASN A 229 3.60 -7.38 -15.67
CA ASN A 229 2.85 -7.08 -16.90
C ASN A 229 2.46 -5.60 -16.99
N GLY A 230 2.85 -4.79 -16.02
CA GLY A 230 2.60 -3.35 -16.01
C GLY A 230 1.28 -2.96 -15.35
N SER A 231 0.66 -1.92 -15.86
CA SER A 231 -0.53 -1.32 -15.27
C SER A 231 -1.36 -0.56 -16.28
N ILE A 232 -2.60 -0.26 -15.92
CA ILE A 232 -3.52 0.57 -16.69
C ILE A 232 -4.19 1.60 -15.79
N ALA A 233 -4.39 2.80 -16.31
CA ALA A 233 -5.20 3.83 -15.68
C ALA A 233 -6.23 4.38 -16.67
N SER A 234 -7.40 4.74 -16.15
CA SER A 234 -8.43 5.40 -16.95
C SER A 234 -9.25 6.38 -16.11
N ASP A 235 -9.60 7.52 -16.73
CA ASP A 235 -10.50 8.55 -16.20
C ASP A 235 -11.86 8.59 -16.96
N GLY A 236 -12.17 7.53 -17.68
CA GLY A 236 -13.36 7.43 -18.52
C GLY A 236 -13.27 8.15 -19.88
N ARG A 237 -12.30 9.03 -20.07
CA ARG A 237 -12.02 9.72 -21.34
C ARG A 237 -10.79 9.15 -22.02
N THR A 238 -9.78 8.88 -21.26
CA THR A 238 -8.48 8.41 -21.71
C THR A 238 -8.14 7.09 -21.01
N ILE A 239 -7.46 6.22 -21.72
CA ILE A 239 -6.85 5.01 -21.15
C ILE A 239 -5.35 5.11 -21.42
N VAL A 240 -4.55 4.89 -20.40
CA VAL A 240 -3.08 4.86 -20.49
C VAL A 240 -2.58 3.54 -19.93
N ARG A 241 -1.76 2.84 -20.70
CA ARG A 241 -1.03 1.66 -20.25
C ARG A 241 0.41 2.03 -19.96
N ALA A 242 0.92 1.57 -18.84
CA ALA A 242 2.30 1.73 -18.49
C ALA A 242 2.95 0.35 -18.33
N GLY A 243 4.13 0.19 -18.90
CA GLY A 243 4.99 -0.95 -18.66
C GLY A 243 5.60 -0.92 -17.26
N MET A 244 6.64 -1.70 -17.08
CA MET A 244 7.44 -1.74 -15.86
C MET A 244 8.87 -1.31 -16.20
N TYR A 245 9.53 -0.62 -15.27
CA TYR A 245 10.98 -0.44 -15.35
C TYR A 245 11.66 -1.75 -14.99
N ASP A 246 12.55 -2.24 -15.84
CA ASP A 246 13.29 -3.50 -15.67
C ASP A 246 14.81 -3.30 -15.71
N ASP A 247 15.28 -2.06 -15.61
CA ASP A 247 16.68 -1.68 -15.67
C ASP A 247 17.50 -2.18 -14.47
N ARG A 248 16.86 -2.64 -13.40
CA ARG A 248 17.49 -3.25 -12.22
C ARG A 248 16.66 -4.40 -11.63
N PRO A 249 17.31 -5.41 -11.04
CA PRO A 249 16.59 -6.51 -10.40
C PRO A 249 15.80 -6.04 -9.19
N SER A 250 14.61 -6.60 -9.02
CA SER A 250 13.80 -6.43 -7.82
C SER A 250 14.45 -7.14 -6.64
N ILE A 251 14.63 -6.42 -5.53
CA ILE A 251 15.19 -6.93 -4.26
C ILE A 251 14.07 -7.33 -3.31
N ASP A 252 13.08 -6.44 -3.12
CA ASP A 252 11.94 -6.67 -2.25
C ASP A 252 10.69 -6.02 -2.84
N ARG A 253 9.62 -6.80 -3.01
CA ARG A 253 8.36 -6.32 -3.59
C ARG A 253 7.40 -5.74 -2.54
N THR A 254 7.83 -5.65 -1.29
CA THR A 254 7.00 -5.10 -0.20
C THR A 254 6.73 -3.62 -0.44
N GLY A 255 5.45 -3.23 -0.39
CA GLY A 255 5.04 -1.84 -0.57
C GLY A 255 4.98 -1.34 -2.02
N ALA A 256 5.24 -2.18 -3.03
CA ALA A 256 5.17 -1.77 -4.44
C ALA A 256 3.79 -1.23 -4.83
N GLY A 257 2.71 -1.92 -4.40
CA GLY A 257 1.34 -1.48 -4.64
C GLY A 257 1.01 -0.15 -3.94
N ASP A 258 1.46 0.01 -2.70
CA ASP A 258 1.28 1.26 -1.95
C ASP A 258 2.03 2.42 -2.60
N ALA A 259 3.28 2.17 -3.04
CA ALA A 259 4.10 3.16 -3.73
C ALA A 259 3.50 3.55 -5.10
N PHE A 260 2.92 2.57 -5.81
CA PHE A 260 2.22 2.84 -7.07
C PHE A 260 0.97 3.69 -6.84
N ALA A 261 0.09 3.27 -5.94
CA ALA A 261 -1.17 3.95 -5.65
C ALA A 261 -0.95 5.38 -5.11
N SER A 262 -0.06 5.53 -4.14
CA SER A 262 0.26 6.85 -3.56
C SER A 262 1.03 7.74 -4.54
N GLY A 263 1.92 7.17 -5.34
CA GLY A 263 2.61 7.89 -6.41
C GLY A 263 1.64 8.43 -7.45
N PHE A 264 0.68 7.60 -7.88
CA PHE A 264 -0.37 8.05 -8.80
C PHE A 264 -1.15 9.22 -8.21
N LEU A 265 -1.69 9.07 -7.00
CA LEU A 265 -2.47 10.13 -6.36
C LEU A 265 -1.65 11.40 -6.19
N SER A 266 -0.38 11.28 -5.80
CA SER A 266 0.49 12.44 -5.60
C SER A 266 0.62 13.30 -6.85
N ALA A 267 0.89 12.67 -8.01
CA ALA A 267 1.00 13.39 -9.28
C ALA A 267 -0.38 13.83 -9.81
N TRP A 268 -1.41 12.99 -9.68
CA TRP A 268 -2.78 13.32 -10.09
C TRP A 268 -3.33 14.55 -9.36
N ALA A 269 -3.01 14.70 -8.09
CA ALA A 269 -3.47 15.83 -7.28
C ALA A 269 -2.89 17.18 -7.73
N GLU A 270 -1.76 17.18 -8.45
CA GLU A 270 -1.14 18.40 -8.95
C GLU A 270 -1.82 18.94 -10.22
N ASP A 271 -2.09 18.08 -11.21
CA ASP A 271 -2.55 18.54 -12.54
C ASP A 271 -3.68 17.71 -13.17
N SER A 272 -4.12 16.65 -12.50
CA SER A 272 -5.11 15.68 -13.01
C SER A 272 -4.74 15.11 -14.38
N ASN A 273 -3.44 14.94 -14.65
CA ASN A 273 -2.93 14.37 -15.89
C ASN A 273 -2.66 12.88 -15.73
N LEU A 274 -3.49 12.07 -16.38
CA LEU A 274 -3.44 10.60 -16.28
C LEU A 274 -2.06 10.03 -16.67
N LYS A 275 -1.46 10.59 -17.73
CA LYS A 275 -0.15 10.13 -18.22
C LYS A 275 0.97 10.46 -17.24
N ASN A 276 1.02 11.67 -16.71
CA ASN A 276 2.01 12.09 -15.71
C ASN A 276 1.87 11.25 -14.44
N ALA A 277 0.63 11.04 -13.99
CA ALA A 277 0.33 10.28 -12.79
C ALA A 277 0.77 8.81 -12.89
N ILE A 278 0.50 8.13 -14.00
CA ILE A 278 0.88 6.71 -14.15
C ILE A 278 2.40 6.54 -14.36
N ILE A 279 3.08 7.51 -15.01
CA ILE A 279 4.54 7.50 -15.13
C ILE A 279 5.17 7.60 -13.75
N PHE A 280 4.76 8.58 -12.94
CA PHE A 280 5.31 8.76 -11.60
C PHE A 280 4.99 7.56 -10.70
N ALA A 281 3.77 7.03 -10.75
CA ALA A 281 3.36 5.82 -10.03
C ALA A 281 4.30 4.64 -10.29
N SER A 282 4.57 4.37 -11.56
CA SER A 282 5.45 3.27 -11.96
C SER A 282 6.90 3.50 -11.56
N ALA A 283 7.40 4.73 -11.72
CA ALA A 283 8.75 5.08 -11.29
C ALA A 283 8.93 4.91 -9.78
N ASN A 284 7.96 5.37 -9.00
CA ASN A 284 7.96 5.26 -7.55
C ASN A 284 7.93 3.79 -7.09
N ALA A 285 7.03 2.98 -7.67
CA ALA A 285 6.95 1.55 -7.38
C ALA A 285 8.23 0.80 -7.76
N SER A 286 8.79 1.07 -8.95
CA SER A 286 10.03 0.46 -9.41
C SER A 286 11.21 0.83 -8.50
N SER A 287 11.29 2.07 -8.06
CA SER A 287 12.32 2.50 -7.11
C SER A 287 12.18 1.79 -5.76
N VAL A 288 10.97 1.59 -5.26
CA VAL A 288 10.74 0.87 -3.99
C VAL A 288 11.22 -0.57 -4.08
N VAL A 289 10.87 -1.31 -5.14
CA VAL A 289 11.24 -2.73 -5.24
C VAL A 289 12.74 -3.00 -5.43
N MET A 290 13.54 -1.98 -5.71
CA MET A 290 15.00 -2.04 -5.76
C MET A 290 15.66 -1.92 -4.37
N ASN A 291 14.88 -1.76 -3.31
CA ASN A 291 15.36 -1.56 -1.95
C ASN A 291 14.68 -2.54 -0.97
N ILE A 292 15.29 -2.76 0.19
CA ILE A 292 14.65 -3.50 1.28
C ILE A 292 13.71 -2.56 2.03
N GLY A 293 12.48 -3.02 2.24
CA GLY A 293 11.43 -2.29 2.96
C GLY A 293 10.64 -1.32 2.08
N ALA A 294 9.41 -1.08 2.49
CA ALA A 294 8.38 -0.42 1.69
C ALA A 294 8.58 1.10 1.47
N LYS A 295 9.48 1.74 2.21
CA LYS A 295 9.64 3.21 2.21
C LYS A 295 11.00 3.68 1.70
N THR A 296 12.04 2.86 1.78
CA THR A 296 13.44 3.25 1.48
C THR A 296 13.56 3.82 0.08
N GLY A 297 12.98 3.17 -0.91
CA GLY A 297 13.04 3.56 -2.32
C GLY A 297 12.01 4.59 -2.77
N ILE A 298 11.14 5.11 -1.90
CA ILE A 298 10.17 6.14 -2.29
C ILE A 298 10.90 7.39 -2.81
N LEU A 299 10.51 7.86 -3.98
CA LEU A 299 11.16 8.96 -4.68
C LEU A 299 10.93 10.31 -3.98
N GLN A 300 11.94 11.16 -4.02
CA GLN A 300 11.86 12.56 -3.57
C GLN A 300 11.38 13.46 -4.72
N LYS A 301 10.72 14.59 -4.38
CA LYS A 301 10.29 15.58 -5.37
C LYS A 301 11.48 16.10 -6.20
N GLY A 302 11.29 16.15 -7.51
CA GLY A 302 12.30 16.64 -8.43
C GLY A 302 13.38 15.64 -8.82
N MET A 303 13.33 14.39 -8.34
CA MET A 303 14.22 13.34 -8.86
C MET A 303 13.92 13.07 -10.33
N PRO A 304 14.95 12.90 -11.18
CA PRO A 304 14.75 12.59 -12.58
C PRO A 304 14.10 11.23 -12.75
N LEU A 305 13.08 11.16 -13.58
CA LEU A 305 12.41 9.91 -13.94
C LEU A 305 13.01 9.35 -15.23
N HIS A 306 13.19 8.05 -15.29
CA HIS A 306 13.55 7.36 -16.54
C HIS A 306 12.38 7.39 -17.52
N ALA A 307 12.67 7.35 -18.82
CA ALA A 307 11.65 7.17 -19.84
C ALA A 307 10.98 5.80 -19.66
N MET A 308 9.65 5.80 -19.67
CA MET A 308 8.85 4.58 -19.54
C MET A 308 8.04 4.34 -20.80
N PRO A 309 7.92 3.08 -21.28
CA PRO A 309 6.98 2.73 -22.33
C PRO A 309 5.54 3.03 -21.89
N ILE A 310 4.87 3.89 -22.64
CA ILE A 310 3.47 4.25 -22.44
C ILE A 310 2.74 4.02 -23.76
N HIS A 311 1.58 3.41 -23.66
CA HIS A 311 0.72 3.10 -24.81
C HIS A 311 -0.71 3.58 -24.58
#